data_e27340969b89a76838b3073aec3599c8
#
_entry.id   e27340969b89a76838b3073aec3599c8
#
_cell.length_a   1.000
_cell.length_b   1.000
_cell.length_c   1.000
_cell.angle_alpha   90.00
_cell.angle_beta   90.00
_cell.angle_gamma   90.00
#
_symmetry.space_group_name_H-M   'P 1'
#
loop_
_entity.id
_entity.type
_entity.pdbx_description
1 polymer ?
#
loop_
_entity_poly.entity_id
_entity_poly.type
_entity_poly.pdbx_seq_one_letter_code
_entity_poly.pdbx_strand_id
1 'polypeptide(L)'
;MLSLNCSHALSHKKDRKHFVIHKCVNPKCPYYRHNLKLVDKKHLNEPFGKNKYKLHYIYREFTVDFFKMDISSLPKNSSSLKFTKHNSYIMSLCLTMHVNLGLSLRKTAQALKDLYNINISHQQVANYARTAASVIKPFVDNYDYAPSSTMTADETYIKVRGVKGYVWFILDAVKRSILGYQVSDNRGVGPCILAMRMAFRNFKEKLPKNFRFIADGYSAYPLAAQQFFIKHGEKFKFDITQVIGLTNDDEVSKEFRPYKQIVERLNRTFKASYRVKCGYDNFDGANYNLALWVAYYNFLRPHSINNFNVLNRVEELESAETMPDKWTLLIYLGQKTILNLQNQTTED
;
A
#
# COMPACT_ATOMS: atom_id res chain seq x y z
N MET A 1 4.93 -0.53 22.88
CA MET A 1 5.34 -0.74 21.48
C MET A 1 5.32 -2.21 21.17
N LEU A 2 4.31 -2.68 20.45
CA LEU A 2 4.28 -4.03 19.91
C LEU A 2 5.07 -4.00 18.62
N SER A 3 6.21 -4.71 18.56
CA SER A 3 6.91 -4.89 17.29
C SER A 3 6.03 -5.76 16.40
N LEU A 4 5.66 -5.26 15.24
CA LEU A 4 4.88 -5.98 14.22
C LEU A 4 5.49 -7.35 13.83
N ASN A 5 6.72 -7.62 14.21
CA ASN A 5 7.45 -8.86 13.93
C ASN A 5 7.14 -10.01 14.91
N CYS A 6 6.35 -9.79 15.95
CA CYS A 6 6.12 -10.76 17.01
C CYS A 6 4.69 -11.32 17.09
N SER A 7 3.74 -10.82 16.29
CA SER A 7 2.33 -11.19 16.42
C SER A 7 1.80 -11.87 15.17
N HIS A 8 1.20 -13.05 15.34
CA HIS A 8 0.36 -13.71 14.34
C HIS A 8 -1.08 -13.62 14.81
N ALA A 9 -1.96 -13.11 13.97
CA ALA A 9 -3.40 -13.16 14.24
C ALA A 9 -3.93 -14.56 13.95
N LEU A 10 -4.48 -15.21 14.95
CA LEU A 10 -5.22 -16.45 14.79
C LEU A 10 -6.71 -16.15 14.96
N SER A 11 -7.51 -16.33 13.91
CA SER A 11 -8.96 -16.31 14.03
C SER A 11 -9.46 -17.67 14.51
N HIS A 12 -10.14 -17.72 15.64
CA HIS A 12 -10.88 -18.91 16.06
C HIS A 12 -12.24 -18.97 15.37
N LYS A 13 -12.46 -19.99 14.53
CA LYS A 13 -13.72 -20.20 13.79
C LYS A 13 -14.95 -20.51 14.66
N LYS A 14 -14.80 -20.72 15.96
CA LYS A 14 -15.89 -21.16 16.85
C LYS A 14 -16.54 -20.09 17.71
N ASP A 15 -15.90 -18.96 17.89
CA ASP A 15 -16.47 -17.87 18.68
C ASP A 15 -17.01 -16.79 17.75
N ARG A 16 -18.32 -16.56 17.83
CA ARG A 16 -19.03 -15.49 17.08
C ARG A 16 -18.62 -14.07 17.49
N LYS A 17 -17.68 -13.93 18.42
CA LYS A 17 -17.03 -12.69 18.79
C LYS A 17 -15.70 -12.62 18.02
N HIS A 18 -15.52 -11.58 17.24
CA HIS A 18 -14.30 -11.35 16.45
C HIS A 18 -13.14 -10.97 17.37
N PHE A 19 -12.46 -11.96 17.93
CA PHE A 19 -11.22 -11.75 18.68
C PHE A 19 -10.03 -11.87 17.71
N VAL A 20 -9.19 -10.86 17.69
CA VAL A 20 -7.86 -10.97 17.11
C VAL A 20 -6.93 -11.44 18.21
N ILE A 21 -6.53 -12.70 18.17
CA ILE A 21 -5.59 -13.28 19.14
C ILE A 21 -4.17 -13.06 18.59
N HIS A 22 -3.40 -12.25 19.29
CA HIS A 22 -2.00 -12.05 18.98
C HIS A 22 -1.15 -13.00 19.81
N LYS A 23 -0.44 -13.91 19.15
CA LYS A 23 0.54 -14.80 19.77
C LYS A 23 1.95 -14.32 19.45
N CYS A 24 2.76 -14.05 20.47
CA CYS A 24 4.17 -13.85 20.26
C CYS A 24 4.84 -15.18 19.91
N VAL A 25 5.46 -15.26 18.76
CA VAL A 25 6.22 -16.43 18.26
C VAL A 25 7.74 -16.22 18.32
N ASN A 26 8.19 -15.09 18.87
CA ASN A 26 9.62 -14.79 18.96
C ASN A 26 10.25 -15.51 20.16
N PRO A 27 11.14 -16.48 19.97
CA PRO A 27 11.81 -17.21 21.05
C PRO A 27 12.69 -16.31 21.93
N LYS A 28 13.07 -15.14 21.46
CA LYS A 28 13.83 -14.13 22.23
C LYS A 28 12.93 -13.22 23.08
N CYS A 29 11.60 -13.27 22.90
CA CYS A 29 10.66 -12.44 23.65
C CYS A 29 10.58 -12.91 25.12
N PRO A 30 10.74 -12.01 26.11
CA PRO A 30 10.63 -12.35 27.53
C PRO A 30 9.27 -12.97 27.89
N TYR A 31 8.18 -12.47 27.33
CA TYR A 31 6.82 -13.00 27.55
C TYR A 31 6.63 -14.39 26.96
N TYR A 32 7.17 -14.66 25.76
CA TYR A 32 7.15 -16.00 25.17
C TYR A 32 7.88 -17.00 26.05
N ARG A 33 9.09 -16.66 26.52
CA ARG A 33 9.89 -17.51 27.40
C ARG A 33 9.23 -17.71 28.76
N HIS A 34 8.62 -16.67 29.32
CA HIS A 34 7.90 -16.77 30.59
C HIS A 34 6.69 -17.71 30.47
N ASN A 35 5.87 -17.55 29.43
CA ASN A 35 4.72 -18.39 29.18
C ASN A 35 5.11 -19.84 28.88
N LEU A 36 6.20 -20.06 28.13
CA LEU A 36 6.73 -21.38 27.85
C LEU A 36 7.16 -22.09 29.16
N LYS A 37 7.87 -21.39 30.07
CA LYS A 37 8.27 -21.91 31.39
C LYS A 37 7.08 -22.23 32.29
N LEU A 38 6.01 -21.46 32.22
CA LEU A 38 4.78 -21.74 32.97
C LEU A 38 4.07 -22.97 32.45
N VAL A 39 4.04 -23.17 31.13
CA VAL A 39 3.50 -24.39 30.51
C VAL A 39 4.31 -25.60 30.91
N ASP A 40 5.63 -25.55 30.82
CA ASP A 40 6.50 -26.66 31.16
C ASP A 40 6.42 -27.06 32.64
N LYS A 41 6.36 -26.11 33.58
CA LYS A 41 6.28 -26.38 35.01
C LYS A 41 4.95 -27.01 35.47
N LYS A 42 3.83 -26.65 34.86
CA LYS A 42 2.51 -27.12 35.28
C LYS A 42 2.12 -28.47 34.69
N HIS A 43 2.74 -28.92 33.61
CA HIS A 43 2.13 -29.92 32.72
C HIS A 43 3.07 -31.02 32.24
N LEU A 44 4.28 -31.05 32.78
CA LEU A 44 5.24 -32.12 32.52
C LEU A 44 4.72 -33.54 32.90
N ASN A 45 3.76 -33.61 33.80
CA ASN A 45 3.27 -34.89 34.39
C ASN A 45 1.84 -35.26 33.96
N GLU A 46 1.18 -34.52 33.07
CA GLU A 46 -0.17 -34.85 32.62
C GLU A 46 -0.17 -35.53 31.24
N PRO A 47 -0.78 -36.75 31.09
CA PRO A 47 -0.76 -37.52 29.84
C PRO A 47 -1.36 -36.80 28.62
N PHE A 48 -2.19 -35.81 28.83
CA PHE A 48 -2.83 -35.00 27.78
C PHE A 48 -2.44 -33.51 27.81
N GLY A 49 -1.43 -33.16 28.62
CA GLY A 49 -1.09 -31.78 28.94
C GLY A 49 -0.79 -30.89 27.74
N LYS A 50 -0.04 -31.36 26.75
CA LYS A 50 0.37 -30.58 25.57
C LYS A 50 -0.79 -30.10 24.71
N ASN A 51 -1.90 -30.82 24.65
CA ASN A 51 -3.06 -30.45 23.82
C ASN A 51 -4.10 -29.57 24.55
N LYS A 52 -4.22 -29.73 25.87
CA LYS A 52 -5.15 -28.97 26.71
C LYS A 52 -4.69 -27.50 26.92
N TYR A 53 -3.40 -27.24 26.87
CA TYR A 53 -2.79 -25.93 27.25
C TYR A 53 -2.39 -25.01 26.10
N LYS A 54 -2.87 -25.30 24.91
CA LYS A 54 -2.90 -24.28 23.84
C LYS A 54 -3.66 -23.01 24.23
N LEU A 55 -4.34 -23.01 25.39
CA LEU A 55 -5.24 -21.99 25.89
C LEU A 55 -4.61 -21.00 26.91
N HIS A 56 -3.39 -21.23 27.39
CA HIS A 56 -2.72 -20.29 28.29
C HIS A 56 -2.01 -19.14 27.57
N TYR A 57 -2.61 -18.67 26.48
CA TYR A 57 -2.22 -17.39 25.90
C TYR A 57 -2.83 -16.27 26.74
N ILE A 58 -2.04 -15.25 27.08
CA ILE A 58 -2.60 -14.00 27.56
C ILE A 58 -3.34 -13.40 26.37
N TYR A 59 -4.66 -13.55 26.38
CA TYR A 59 -5.52 -12.88 25.42
C TYR A 59 -5.50 -11.40 25.76
N ARG A 60 -4.98 -10.60 24.87
CA ARG A 60 -5.17 -9.16 24.91
C ARG A 60 -6.16 -8.81 23.83
N GLU A 61 -7.29 -8.30 24.22
CA GLU A 61 -8.24 -7.69 23.32
C GLU A 61 -7.69 -6.33 22.92
N PHE A 62 -7.52 -6.11 21.63
CA PHE A 62 -7.16 -4.80 21.09
C PHE A 62 -8.29 -4.33 20.21
N THR A 63 -8.82 -3.18 20.52
CA THR A 63 -9.64 -2.45 19.57
C THR A 63 -8.72 -1.64 18.69
N VAL A 64 -8.61 -2.01 17.43
CA VAL A 64 -7.84 -1.26 16.44
C VAL A 64 -8.77 -0.28 15.75
N ASP A 65 -8.58 1.01 16.02
CA ASP A 65 -9.28 2.07 15.30
C ASP A 65 -8.55 2.38 13.99
N PHE A 66 -9.02 1.78 12.90
CA PHE A 66 -8.44 2.00 11.57
C PHE A 66 -8.60 3.45 11.08
N PHE A 67 -9.49 4.23 11.66
CA PHE A 67 -9.63 5.65 11.34
C PHE A 67 -8.57 6.53 12.00
N LYS A 68 -7.88 6.02 13.04
CA LYS A 68 -6.77 6.71 13.71
C LYS A 68 -5.39 6.22 13.27
N MET A 69 -5.32 5.10 12.53
CA MET A 69 -4.03 4.61 12.04
C MET A 69 -3.41 5.59 11.05
N ASP A 70 -2.10 5.75 11.14
CA ASP A 70 -1.34 6.50 10.14
C ASP A 70 -1.32 5.72 8.82
N ILE A 71 -1.92 6.30 7.78
CA ILE A 71 -2.00 5.72 6.43
C ILE A 71 -0.77 6.02 5.57
N SER A 72 0.04 7.00 5.98
CA SER A 72 1.25 7.41 5.26
C SER A 72 2.53 6.82 5.86
N SER A 73 2.42 6.01 6.92
CA SER A 73 3.57 5.47 7.63
C SER A 73 4.40 4.56 6.72
N LEU A 74 5.47 5.11 6.20
CA LEU A 74 6.63 4.31 5.82
C LEU A 74 7.52 4.13 7.06
N PRO A 75 8.27 3.02 7.17
CA PRO A 75 9.13 2.78 8.33
C PRO A 75 10.04 3.98 8.58
N LYS A 76 10.12 4.42 9.84
CA LYS A 76 10.89 5.60 10.27
C LYS A 76 12.41 5.50 10.03
N ASN A 77 12.89 4.34 9.64
CA ASN A 77 14.31 4.06 9.36
C ASN A 77 14.69 4.24 7.89
N SER A 78 14.08 5.19 7.19
CA SER A 78 14.54 5.58 5.86
C SER A 78 15.94 6.17 5.99
N SER A 79 16.88 5.62 5.26
CA SER A 79 18.25 6.13 5.23
C SER A 79 18.29 7.56 4.67
N SER A 80 19.16 8.40 5.23
CA SER A 80 19.39 9.74 4.69
C SER A 80 19.89 9.66 3.24
N LEU A 81 19.54 10.67 2.43
CA LEU A 81 20.06 10.85 1.07
C LEU A 81 21.57 11.22 1.08
N LYS A 82 22.40 10.29 1.54
CA LYS A 82 23.86 10.44 1.48
C LYS A 82 24.40 9.70 0.28
N PHE A 83 24.99 10.44 -0.64
CA PHE A 83 25.65 9.90 -1.83
C PHE A 83 27.14 9.80 -1.55
N THR A 84 27.64 8.61 -1.23
CA THR A 84 29.05 8.38 -0.93
C THR A 84 29.85 7.93 -2.14
N LYS A 85 29.28 7.15 -3.05
CA LYS A 85 29.95 6.59 -4.23
C LYS A 85 29.35 7.03 -5.55
N HIS A 86 28.06 7.39 -5.58
CA HIS A 86 27.32 7.71 -6.77
C HIS A 86 26.49 8.97 -6.53
N ASN A 87 26.30 9.78 -7.55
CA ASN A 87 25.50 11.00 -7.48
C ASN A 87 23.98 10.71 -7.55
N SER A 88 23.16 11.74 -7.37
CA SER A 88 21.70 11.67 -7.42
C SER A 88 21.17 11.17 -8.76
N TYR A 89 21.83 11.51 -9.86
CA TYR A 89 21.44 11.07 -11.19
C TYR A 89 21.46 9.54 -11.34
N ILE A 90 22.49 8.87 -10.79
CA ILE A 90 22.57 7.40 -10.81
C ILE A 90 21.43 6.78 -10.01
N MET A 91 21.01 7.38 -8.89
CA MET A 91 19.80 6.93 -8.19
C MET A 91 18.56 7.04 -9.08
N SER A 92 18.38 8.16 -9.76
CA SER A 92 17.25 8.39 -10.65
C SER A 92 17.26 7.47 -11.88
N LEU A 93 18.44 7.15 -12.39
CA LEU A 93 18.64 6.16 -13.45
C LEU A 93 18.28 4.74 -12.95
N CYS A 94 18.66 4.38 -11.71
CA CYS A 94 18.20 3.14 -11.06
C CYS A 94 16.67 3.08 -10.99
N LEU A 95 16.00 4.17 -10.59
CA LEU A 95 14.55 4.24 -10.49
C LEU A 95 13.89 4.07 -11.87
N THR A 96 14.43 4.74 -12.88
CA THR A 96 13.95 4.60 -14.26
C THR A 96 13.99 3.13 -14.71
N MET A 97 15.11 2.45 -14.52
CA MET A 97 15.23 1.04 -14.91
C MET A 97 14.39 0.11 -14.05
N HIS A 98 14.41 0.30 -12.73
CA HIS A 98 13.73 -0.61 -11.79
C HIS A 98 12.21 -0.41 -11.78
N VAL A 99 11.73 0.83 -11.80
CA VAL A 99 10.30 1.15 -11.66
C VAL A 99 9.63 1.26 -13.04
N ASN A 100 10.13 2.11 -13.94
CA ASN A 100 9.48 2.34 -15.23
C ASN A 100 9.62 1.14 -16.17
N LEU A 101 10.83 0.60 -16.31
CA LEU A 101 11.09 -0.56 -17.17
C LEU A 101 10.82 -1.90 -16.47
N GLY A 102 10.54 -1.87 -15.16
CA GLY A 102 10.18 -3.06 -14.39
C GLY A 102 11.34 -4.05 -14.19
N LEU A 103 12.60 -3.65 -14.36
CA LEU A 103 13.72 -4.56 -14.18
C LEU A 103 13.88 -4.99 -12.71
N SER A 104 14.26 -6.25 -12.48
CA SER A 104 14.64 -6.70 -11.13
C SER A 104 15.88 -5.96 -10.64
N LEU A 105 16.12 -5.90 -9.33
CA LEU A 105 17.27 -5.23 -8.73
C LEU A 105 18.61 -5.70 -9.35
N ARG A 106 18.75 -7.00 -9.58
CA ARG A 106 19.96 -7.58 -10.20
C ARG A 106 20.08 -7.19 -11.68
N LYS A 107 18.98 -7.24 -12.43
CA LYS A 107 18.98 -6.82 -13.84
C LYS A 107 19.21 -5.32 -13.97
N THR A 108 18.74 -4.50 -13.05
CA THR A 108 19.03 -3.06 -12.99
C THR A 108 20.51 -2.82 -12.80
N ALA A 109 21.15 -3.49 -11.83
CA ALA A 109 22.60 -3.38 -11.62
C ALA A 109 23.39 -3.85 -12.84
N GLN A 110 22.97 -4.96 -13.47
CA GLN A 110 23.60 -5.46 -14.69
C GLN A 110 23.46 -4.48 -15.87
N ALA A 111 22.24 -3.95 -16.09
CA ALA A 111 22.00 -2.98 -17.16
C ALA A 111 22.83 -1.70 -17.00
N LEU A 112 22.99 -1.21 -15.74
CA LEU A 112 23.86 -0.06 -15.46
C LEU A 112 25.32 -0.34 -15.77
N LYS A 113 25.79 -1.56 -15.51
CA LYS A 113 27.16 -1.97 -15.87
C LYS A 113 27.32 -2.07 -17.39
N ASP A 114 26.41 -2.78 -18.07
CA ASP A 114 26.54 -3.10 -19.48
C ASP A 114 26.36 -1.86 -20.38
N LEU A 115 25.42 -0.96 -20.04
CA LEU A 115 25.09 0.19 -20.86
C LEU A 115 25.89 1.46 -20.52
N TYR A 116 26.27 1.62 -19.25
CA TYR A 116 26.87 2.86 -18.74
C TYR A 116 28.20 2.66 -18.04
N ASN A 117 28.70 1.42 -17.95
CA ASN A 117 29.92 1.05 -17.19
C ASN A 117 29.85 1.49 -15.71
N ILE A 118 28.64 1.54 -15.13
CA ILE A 118 28.41 1.91 -13.74
C ILE A 118 28.35 0.64 -12.89
N ASN A 119 29.36 0.45 -12.03
CA ASN A 119 29.39 -0.66 -11.09
C ASN A 119 28.62 -0.35 -9.81
N ILE A 120 27.41 -0.91 -9.69
CA ILE A 120 26.54 -0.77 -8.51
C ILE A 120 26.03 -2.14 -8.07
N SER A 121 25.91 -2.37 -6.76
CA SER A 121 25.32 -3.59 -6.24
C SER A 121 23.80 -3.55 -6.30
N HIS A 122 23.14 -4.70 -6.47
CA HIS A 122 21.69 -4.80 -6.41
C HIS A 122 21.13 -4.34 -5.05
N GLN A 123 21.89 -4.49 -3.96
CA GLN A 123 21.54 -3.98 -2.65
C GLN A 123 21.53 -2.46 -2.61
N GLN A 124 22.44 -1.81 -3.30
CA GLN A 124 22.45 -0.34 -3.39
C GLN A 124 21.28 0.18 -4.22
N VAL A 125 20.89 -0.54 -5.30
CA VAL A 125 19.67 -0.23 -6.05
C VAL A 125 18.44 -0.32 -5.13
N ALA A 126 18.34 -1.36 -4.29
CA ALA A 126 17.27 -1.51 -3.30
C ALA A 126 17.28 -0.37 -2.27
N ASN A 127 18.45 0.05 -1.78
CA ASN A 127 18.58 1.15 -0.84
C ASN A 127 18.12 2.47 -1.47
N TYR A 128 18.49 2.74 -2.72
CA TYR A 128 18.04 3.92 -3.45
C TYR A 128 16.52 3.90 -3.66
N ALA A 129 15.94 2.77 -4.06
CA ALA A 129 14.49 2.64 -4.21
C ALA A 129 13.76 2.89 -2.88
N ARG A 130 14.27 2.34 -1.76
CA ARG A 130 13.69 2.57 -0.43
C ARG A 130 13.74 4.03 -0.03
N THR A 131 14.90 4.68 -0.19
CA THR A 131 15.08 6.09 0.16
C THR A 131 14.18 6.98 -0.68
N ALA A 132 14.15 6.77 -2.01
CA ALA A 132 13.29 7.51 -2.92
C ALA A 132 11.80 7.34 -2.56
N ALA A 133 11.37 6.12 -2.25
CA ALA A 133 9.99 5.85 -1.83
C ALA A 133 9.60 6.64 -0.58
N SER A 134 10.48 6.67 0.43
CA SER A 134 10.26 7.40 1.70
C SER A 134 10.12 8.90 1.48
N VAL A 135 10.88 9.45 0.54
CA VAL A 135 10.87 10.89 0.24
C VAL A 135 9.69 11.27 -0.67
N ILE A 136 9.38 10.45 -1.68
CA ILE A 136 8.35 10.76 -2.67
C ILE A 136 6.94 10.52 -2.14
N LYS A 137 6.74 9.51 -1.28
CA LYS A 137 5.41 9.13 -0.79
C LYS A 137 4.65 10.30 -0.15
N PRO A 138 5.22 11.17 0.71
CA PRO A 138 4.52 12.33 1.25
C PRO A 138 3.99 13.28 0.17
N PHE A 139 4.71 13.48 -0.92
CA PHE A 139 4.24 14.26 -2.05
C PHE A 139 3.03 13.59 -2.71
N VAL A 140 3.14 12.31 -3.06
CA VAL A 140 2.05 11.54 -3.68
C VAL A 140 0.79 11.54 -2.82
N ASP A 141 0.96 11.31 -1.52
CA ASP A 141 -0.16 11.23 -0.58
C ASP A 141 -0.83 12.58 -0.32
N ASN A 142 -0.10 13.70 -0.40
CA ASN A 142 -0.64 15.05 -0.14
C ASN A 142 -0.94 15.86 -1.41
N TYR A 143 -0.74 15.26 -2.59
CA TYR A 143 -1.09 15.92 -3.84
C TYR A 143 -2.60 16.16 -3.93
N ASP A 144 -3.01 17.33 -4.39
CA ASP A 144 -4.43 17.64 -4.63
C ASP A 144 -4.88 17.06 -5.97
N TYR A 145 -5.44 15.88 -5.91
CA TYR A 145 -5.95 15.17 -7.10
C TYR A 145 -7.24 15.77 -7.64
N ALA A 146 -7.93 16.64 -6.89
CA ALA A 146 -9.25 17.17 -7.23
C ALA A 146 -10.15 16.06 -7.83
N PRO A 147 -10.50 15.01 -7.04
CA PRO A 147 -11.10 13.79 -7.56
C PRO A 147 -12.49 14.02 -8.15
N SER A 148 -12.85 13.19 -9.12
CA SER A 148 -14.23 13.12 -9.62
C SER A 148 -15.17 12.52 -8.58
N SER A 149 -16.47 12.57 -8.84
CA SER A 149 -17.47 11.95 -7.96
C SER A 149 -17.61 10.43 -8.13
N THR A 150 -16.81 9.80 -8.98
CA THR A 150 -16.92 8.37 -9.25
C THR A 150 -15.59 7.69 -9.00
N MET A 151 -15.60 6.72 -8.09
CA MET A 151 -14.41 5.90 -7.76
C MET A 151 -14.66 4.44 -8.08
N THR A 152 -13.60 3.72 -8.42
CA THR A 152 -13.61 2.27 -8.59
C THR A 152 -12.51 1.64 -7.76
N ALA A 153 -12.80 0.48 -7.17
CA ALA A 153 -11.87 -0.24 -6.31
C ALA A 153 -11.79 -1.72 -6.66
N ASP A 154 -10.62 -2.27 -6.46
CA ASP A 154 -10.37 -3.71 -6.53
C ASP A 154 -9.10 -4.03 -5.73
N GLU A 155 -8.94 -5.31 -5.35
CA GLU A 155 -7.70 -5.77 -4.76
C GLU A 155 -7.05 -6.85 -5.61
N THR A 156 -5.73 -6.86 -5.55
CA THR A 156 -4.91 -7.88 -6.21
C THR A 156 -3.96 -8.52 -5.22
N TYR A 157 -3.61 -9.77 -5.43
CA TYR A 157 -2.71 -10.47 -4.51
C TYR A 157 -1.25 -10.39 -4.96
N ILE A 158 -0.38 -10.38 -3.98
CA ILE A 158 1.08 -10.47 -4.09
C ILE A 158 1.59 -11.62 -3.22
N LYS A 159 2.87 -11.94 -3.33
CA LYS A 159 3.56 -12.86 -2.41
C LYS A 159 4.57 -12.09 -1.57
N VAL A 160 4.52 -12.28 -0.26
CA VAL A 160 5.48 -11.74 0.70
C VAL A 160 6.03 -12.92 1.49
N ARG A 161 7.31 -13.23 1.32
CA ARG A 161 7.96 -14.47 1.86
C ARG A 161 7.21 -15.75 1.50
N GLY A 162 6.72 -15.82 0.27
CA GLY A 162 5.94 -16.96 -0.19
C GLY A 162 4.48 -17.00 0.28
N VAL A 163 4.11 -16.18 1.27
CA VAL A 163 2.75 -16.09 1.78
C VAL A 163 1.94 -15.09 0.94
N LYS A 164 0.64 -15.36 0.81
CA LYS A 164 -0.29 -14.48 0.09
C LYS A 164 -0.53 -13.19 0.87
N GLY A 165 -0.27 -12.08 0.23
CA GLY A 165 -0.66 -10.72 0.66
C GLY A 165 -1.52 -10.06 -0.39
N TYR A 166 -2.02 -8.87 -0.10
CA TYR A 166 -2.97 -8.14 -0.93
C TYR A 166 -2.51 -6.71 -1.14
N VAL A 167 -2.84 -6.18 -2.32
CA VAL A 167 -2.74 -4.75 -2.63
C VAL A 167 -4.14 -4.28 -2.98
N TRP A 168 -4.62 -3.31 -2.23
CA TRP A 168 -5.88 -2.62 -2.47
C TRP A 168 -5.61 -1.39 -3.32
N PHE A 169 -6.43 -1.17 -4.33
CA PHE A 169 -6.38 0.03 -5.16
C PHE A 169 -7.75 0.71 -5.20
N ILE A 170 -7.73 2.03 -5.07
CA ILE A 170 -8.90 2.89 -5.30
C ILE A 170 -8.49 3.96 -6.30
N LEU A 171 -9.24 4.02 -7.40
CA LEU A 171 -9.00 4.94 -8.51
C LEU A 171 -10.13 5.92 -8.65
N ASP A 172 -9.79 7.11 -9.11
CA ASP A 172 -10.75 7.97 -9.80
C ASP A 172 -11.16 7.31 -11.12
N ALA A 173 -12.43 7.01 -11.27
CA ALA A 173 -12.92 6.30 -12.44
C ALA A 173 -12.90 7.15 -13.73
N VAL A 174 -12.87 8.49 -13.62
CA VAL A 174 -12.80 9.43 -14.74
C VAL A 174 -11.35 9.77 -15.06
N LYS A 175 -10.62 10.30 -14.08
CA LYS A 175 -9.22 10.76 -14.24
C LYS A 175 -8.21 9.62 -14.28
N ARG A 176 -8.58 8.42 -13.85
CA ARG A 176 -7.74 7.20 -13.79
C ARG A 176 -6.61 7.24 -12.77
N SER A 177 -6.49 8.32 -12.00
CA SER A 177 -5.47 8.46 -10.96
C SER A 177 -5.72 7.50 -9.81
N ILE A 178 -4.67 6.92 -9.27
CA ILE A 178 -4.72 6.12 -8.05
C ILE A 178 -4.81 7.10 -6.88
N LEU A 179 -5.91 7.03 -6.14
CA LEU A 179 -6.19 7.91 -4.99
C LEU A 179 -5.95 7.21 -3.65
N GLY A 180 -6.11 5.89 -3.62
CA GLY A 180 -5.88 5.08 -2.44
C GLY A 180 -5.17 3.78 -2.78
N TYR A 181 -4.20 3.39 -1.97
CA TYR A 181 -3.48 2.14 -2.14
C TYR A 181 -2.96 1.62 -0.79
N GLN A 182 -3.08 0.31 -0.57
CA GLN A 182 -2.67 -0.31 0.69
C GLN A 182 -2.15 -1.72 0.47
N VAL A 183 -1.01 -2.04 1.08
CA VAL A 183 -0.52 -3.42 1.18
C VAL A 183 -1.02 -4.03 2.48
N SER A 184 -1.50 -5.27 2.44
CA SER A 184 -1.96 -5.98 3.64
C SER A 184 -1.66 -7.47 3.59
N ASP A 185 -1.63 -8.08 4.76
CA ASP A 185 -1.49 -9.52 4.95
C ASP A 185 -2.84 -10.25 4.90
N ASN A 186 -3.94 -9.50 4.91
CA ASN A 186 -5.28 -10.04 4.88
C ASN A 186 -6.19 -9.25 3.94
N ARG A 187 -7.31 -9.87 3.56
CA ARG A 187 -8.35 -9.29 2.70
C ARG A 187 -9.55 -8.84 3.56
N GLY A 188 -9.28 -8.14 4.66
CA GLY A 188 -10.31 -7.72 5.62
C GLY A 188 -10.82 -6.30 5.41
N VAL A 189 -11.78 -5.91 6.26
CA VAL A 189 -12.39 -4.57 6.24
C VAL A 189 -11.39 -3.49 6.64
N GLY A 190 -10.47 -3.78 7.57
CA GLY A 190 -9.47 -2.80 8.03
C GLY A 190 -8.59 -2.24 6.90
N PRO A 191 -7.87 -3.07 6.13
CA PRO A 191 -7.11 -2.60 4.97
C PRO A 191 -7.96 -1.85 3.93
N CYS A 192 -9.21 -2.29 3.71
CA CYS A 192 -10.15 -1.59 2.83
C CYS A 192 -10.42 -0.18 3.35
N ILE A 193 -10.71 -0.01 4.65
CA ILE A 193 -10.89 1.32 5.28
C ILE A 193 -9.65 2.18 5.10
N LEU A 194 -8.44 1.65 5.29
CA LEU A 194 -7.20 2.41 5.12
C LEU A 194 -7.05 2.94 3.68
N ALA A 195 -7.29 2.09 2.67
CA ALA A 195 -7.26 2.51 1.27
C ALA A 195 -8.32 3.56 0.97
N MET A 196 -9.56 3.39 1.48
CA MET A 196 -10.64 4.37 1.33
C MET A 196 -10.30 5.70 2.01
N ARG A 197 -9.72 5.70 3.20
CA ARG A 197 -9.28 6.92 3.89
C ARG A 197 -8.26 7.71 3.06
N MET A 198 -7.30 7.02 2.42
CA MET A 198 -6.36 7.68 1.52
C MET A 198 -7.10 8.37 0.37
N ALA A 199 -8.03 7.67 -0.28
CA ALA A 199 -8.79 8.23 -1.40
C ALA A 199 -9.70 9.39 -0.96
N PHE A 200 -10.39 9.25 0.16
CA PHE A 200 -11.40 10.21 0.63
C PHE A 200 -10.82 11.48 1.25
N ARG A 201 -9.53 11.48 1.66
CA ARG A 201 -8.90 12.71 2.19
C ARG A 201 -8.90 13.88 1.21
N ASN A 202 -9.00 13.58 -0.09
CA ASN A 202 -9.13 14.62 -1.12
C ASN A 202 -10.50 15.32 -1.11
N PHE A 203 -11.50 14.78 -0.41
CA PHE A 203 -12.82 15.38 -0.21
C PHE A 203 -12.92 16.10 1.14
N LYS A 204 -11.94 16.81 1.56
CA LYS A 204 -11.77 17.59 2.79
C LYS A 204 -12.86 17.41 3.88
N GLU A 205 -14.14 17.75 3.59
CA GLU A 205 -15.22 17.77 4.60
C GLU A 205 -16.32 16.73 4.38
N LYS A 206 -16.71 16.46 3.13
CA LYS A 206 -17.82 15.57 2.77
C LYS A 206 -17.70 15.03 1.36
N LEU A 207 -18.34 13.90 1.11
CA LEU A 207 -18.47 13.35 -0.23
C LEU A 207 -19.45 14.20 -1.08
N PRO A 208 -19.24 14.29 -2.41
CA PRO A 208 -20.20 14.91 -3.32
C PRO A 208 -21.59 14.23 -3.25
N LYS A 209 -22.66 14.96 -3.49
CA LYS A 209 -24.03 14.41 -3.48
C LYS A 209 -24.24 13.27 -4.49
N ASN A 210 -23.55 13.32 -5.62
CA ASN A 210 -23.60 12.31 -6.69
C ASN A 210 -22.43 11.32 -6.62
N PHE A 211 -21.85 11.12 -5.43
CA PHE A 211 -20.73 10.22 -5.25
C PHE A 211 -21.14 8.77 -5.53
N ARG A 212 -20.31 8.07 -6.30
CA ARG A 212 -20.47 6.66 -6.67
C ARG A 212 -19.19 5.89 -6.36
N PHE A 213 -19.35 4.77 -5.69
CA PHE A 213 -18.22 3.86 -5.41
C PHE A 213 -18.54 2.49 -6.02
N ILE A 214 -17.70 2.07 -6.96
CA ILE A 214 -17.90 0.85 -7.76
C ILE A 214 -16.86 -0.18 -7.34
N ALA A 215 -17.30 -1.37 -6.96
CA ALA A 215 -16.40 -2.47 -6.57
C ALA A 215 -16.98 -3.82 -7.01
N ASP A 216 -16.24 -4.89 -6.75
CA ASP A 216 -16.77 -6.24 -6.89
C ASP A 216 -17.75 -6.60 -5.74
N GLY A 217 -18.30 -7.82 -5.79
CA GLY A 217 -19.22 -8.33 -4.75
C GLY A 217 -18.54 -8.69 -3.42
N TYR A 218 -17.31 -8.27 -3.18
CA TYR A 218 -16.62 -8.62 -1.95
C TYR A 218 -17.13 -7.84 -0.73
N SER A 219 -17.46 -8.57 0.34
CA SER A 219 -18.15 -8.03 1.52
C SER A 219 -17.39 -6.96 2.30
N ALA A 220 -16.07 -6.85 2.13
CA ALA A 220 -15.27 -5.84 2.82
C ALA A 220 -15.65 -4.41 2.42
N TYR A 221 -16.08 -4.18 1.17
CA TYR A 221 -16.44 -2.86 0.67
C TYR A 221 -17.71 -2.31 1.34
N PRO A 222 -18.88 -3.00 1.33
CA PRO A 222 -20.07 -2.51 2.01
C PRO A 222 -19.89 -2.41 3.53
N LEU A 223 -19.14 -3.31 4.15
CA LEU A 223 -18.80 -3.22 5.58
C LEU A 223 -17.93 -1.99 5.88
N ALA A 224 -16.97 -1.67 5.01
CA ALA A 224 -16.17 -0.45 5.16
C ALA A 224 -17.05 0.80 5.00
N ALA A 225 -17.94 0.86 4.01
CA ALA A 225 -18.88 1.97 3.82
C ALA A 225 -19.75 2.20 5.06
N GLN A 226 -20.28 1.12 5.65
CA GLN A 226 -21.02 1.19 6.92
C GLN A 226 -20.16 1.76 8.06
N GLN A 227 -18.89 1.38 8.17
CA GLN A 227 -17.99 1.92 9.20
C GLN A 227 -17.71 3.42 8.98
N PHE A 228 -17.59 3.88 7.73
CA PHE A 228 -17.49 5.32 7.42
C PHE A 228 -18.74 6.08 7.86
N PHE A 229 -19.92 5.53 7.57
CA PHE A 229 -21.17 6.14 8.02
C PHE A 229 -21.28 6.20 9.56
N ILE A 230 -20.95 5.12 10.26
CA ILE A 230 -20.95 5.09 11.74
C ILE A 230 -20.00 6.14 12.31
N LYS A 231 -18.82 6.33 11.69
CA LYS A 231 -17.80 7.25 12.20
C LYS A 231 -18.04 8.72 11.88
N HIS A 232 -18.55 9.01 10.68
CA HIS A 232 -18.62 10.36 10.11
C HIS A 232 -20.05 10.83 9.80
N GLY A 233 -21.06 9.97 9.99
CA GLY A 233 -22.47 10.27 9.69
C GLY A 233 -22.73 10.52 8.20
N GLU A 234 -23.73 11.32 7.91
CA GLU A 234 -24.19 11.64 6.55
C GLU A 234 -23.10 12.28 5.64
N LYS A 235 -22.05 12.87 6.22
CA LYS A 235 -20.95 13.48 5.44
C LYS A 235 -20.19 12.47 4.58
N PHE A 236 -20.09 11.22 5.05
CA PHE A 236 -19.41 10.11 4.39
C PHE A 236 -20.32 8.90 4.24
N LYS A 237 -21.60 9.17 3.93
CA LYS A 237 -22.56 8.14 3.57
C LYS A 237 -22.49 7.89 2.08
N PHE A 238 -22.29 6.65 1.70
CA PHE A 238 -22.29 6.21 0.31
C PHE A 238 -22.62 4.72 0.23
N ASP A 239 -23.18 4.35 -0.91
CA ASP A 239 -23.47 2.96 -1.22
C ASP A 239 -22.41 2.39 -2.17
N ILE A 240 -22.20 1.09 -2.09
CA ILE A 240 -21.34 0.37 -3.01
C ILE A 240 -22.15 -0.15 -4.18
N THR A 241 -21.86 0.34 -5.37
CA THR A 241 -22.38 -0.27 -6.60
C THR A 241 -21.54 -1.52 -6.91
N GLN A 242 -22.13 -2.69 -6.66
CA GLN A 242 -21.45 -3.95 -6.88
C GLN A 242 -21.61 -4.42 -8.32
N VAL A 243 -20.50 -4.68 -9.00
CA VAL A 243 -20.47 -5.27 -10.34
C VAL A 243 -19.89 -6.67 -10.23
N ILE A 244 -20.76 -7.67 -10.26
CA ILE A 244 -20.39 -9.08 -10.07
C ILE A 244 -20.20 -9.75 -11.43
N GLY A 245 -18.98 -10.19 -11.70
CA GLY A 245 -18.63 -10.90 -12.93
C GLY A 245 -18.54 -10.01 -14.19
N LEU A 246 -18.05 -10.58 -15.26
CA LEU A 246 -17.93 -9.92 -16.57
C LEU A 246 -19.10 -10.23 -17.51
N THR A 247 -19.92 -11.20 -17.14
CA THR A 247 -20.96 -11.79 -18.01
C THR A 247 -22.40 -11.52 -17.56
N ASN A 248 -22.59 -10.91 -16.37
CA ASN A 248 -23.94 -10.59 -15.92
C ASN A 248 -24.59 -9.53 -16.81
N ASP A 249 -25.75 -9.85 -17.33
CA ASP A 249 -26.49 -9.05 -18.30
C ASP A 249 -27.56 -8.12 -17.66
N ASP A 250 -27.53 -7.96 -16.34
CA ASP A 250 -28.35 -6.98 -15.65
C ASP A 250 -27.97 -5.53 -16.02
N GLU A 251 -28.92 -4.62 -15.96
CA GLU A 251 -28.75 -3.23 -16.37
C GLU A 251 -27.64 -2.51 -15.59
N VAL A 252 -27.53 -2.77 -14.27
CA VAL A 252 -26.51 -2.19 -13.41
C VAL A 252 -25.12 -2.66 -13.84
N SER A 253 -24.96 -3.96 -14.06
CA SER A 253 -23.67 -4.50 -14.53
C SER A 253 -23.28 -3.96 -15.90
N LYS A 254 -24.23 -3.77 -16.82
CA LYS A 254 -23.98 -3.16 -18.13
C LYS A 254 -23.52 -1.72 -18.02
N GLU A 255 -24.18 -0.91 -17.20
CA GLU A 255 -23.83 0.51 -17.00
C GLU A 255 -22.47 0.67 -16.33
N PHE A 256 -22.16 -0.11 -15.28
CA PHE A 256 -20.97 0.09 -14.45
C PHE A 256 -19.78 -0.79 -14.80
N ARG A 257 -19.92 -1.80 -15.69
CA ARG A 257 -18.84 -2.66 -16.17
C ARG A 257 -17.63 -1.89 -16.75
N PRO A 258 -17.81 -0.81 -17.53
CA PRO A 258 -16.66 -0.02 -18.01
C PRO A 258 -15.78 0.52 -16.88
N TYR A 259 -16.36 0.92 -15.77
CA TYR A 259 -15.63 1.43 -14.60
C TYR A 259 -14.84 0.34 -13.90
N LYS A 260 -15.43 -0.89 -13.77
CA LYS A 260 -14.69 -2.02 -13.22
C LYS A 260 -13.52 -2.43 -14.11
N GLN A 261 -13.69 -2.43 -15.43
CA GLN A 261 -12.60 -2.73 -16.37
C GLN A 261 -11.39 -1.79 -16.21
N ILE A 262 -11.59 -0.57 -15.69
CA ILE A 262 -10.51 0.38 -15.43
C ILE A 262 -9.55 -0.17 -14.37
N VAL A 263 -10.08 -0.58 -13.23
CA VAL A 263 -9.26 -1.10 -12.13
C VAL A 263 -8.68 -2.47 -12.48
N GLU A 264 -9.36 -3.29 -13.27
CA GLU A 264 -8.80 -4.54 -13.78
C GLU A 264 -7.62 -4.32 -14.73
N ARG A 265 -7.67 -3.28 -15.58
CA ARG A 265 -6.52 -2.87 -16.41
C ARG A 265 -5.37 -2.35 -15.56
N LEU A 266 -5.65 -1.60 -14.50
CA LEU A 266 -4.64 -1.20 -13.52
C LEU A 266 -3.97 -2.42 -12.90
N ASN A 267 -4.76 -3.38 -12.41
CA ASN A 267 -4.25 -4.60 -11.81
C ASN A 267 -3.37 -5.39 -12.78
N ARG A 268 -3.75 -5.49 -14.05
CA ARG A 268 -2.91 -6.11 -15.11
C ARG A 268 -1.59 -5.36 -15.28
N THR A 269 -1.62 -4.03 -15.32
CA THR A 269 -0.42 -3.18 -15.45
C THR A 269 0.50 -3.34 -14.24
N PHE A 270 -0.04 -3.32 -13.04
CA PHE A 270 0.70 -3.58 -11.80
C PHE A 270 1.32 -4.98 -11.81
N LYS A 271 0.53 -6.00 -12.16
CA LYS A 271 1.00 -7.40 -12.22
C LYS A 271 2.12 -7.60 -13.21
N ALA A 272 2.13 -6.90 -14.34
CA ALA A 272 3.23 -6.98 -15.31
C ALA A 272 4.56 -6.54 -14.66
N SER A 273 4.57 -5.44 -13.90
CA SER A 273 5.76 -4.98 -13.18
C SER A 273 6.09 -5.84 -11.95
N TYR A 274 5.09 -6.42 -11.30
CA TYR A 274 5.25 -7.28 -10.13
C TYR A 274 5.85 -8.66 -10.48
N ARG A 275 5.40 -9.29 -11.56
CA ARG A 275 5.82 -10.66 -11.95
C ARG A 275 7.33 -10.81 -12.08
N VAL A 276 8.01 -9.78 -12.57
CA VAL A 276 9.47 -9.77 -12.75
C VAL A 276 10.21 -9.83 -11.39
N LYS A 277 9.55 -9.41 -10.32
CA LYS A 277 10.12 -9.36 -8.96
C LYS A 277 9.95 -10.66 -8.18
N CYS A 278 9.09 -11.59 -8.68
CA CYS A 278 8.81 -12.91 -8.09
C CYS A 278 8.30 -12.86 -6.63
N GLY A 279 7.91 -11.71 -6.12
CA GLY A 279 7.47 -11.48 -4.74
C GLY A 279 8.34 -10.50 -3.97
N TYR A 280 8.05 -10.35 -2.68
CA TYR A 280 8.77 -9.46 -1.77
C TYR A 280 9.25 -10.23 -0.53
N ASP A 281 10.41 -9.82 0.01
CA ASP A 281 10.96 -10.43 1.23
C ASP A 281 10.21 -10.00 2.49
N ASN A 282 9.57 -8.83 2.47
CA ASN A 282 8.81 -8.30 3.60
C ASN A 282 7.77 -7.28 3.12
N PHE A 283 6.83 -6.94 4.02
CA PHE A 283 5.77 -5.96 3.74
C PHE A 283 6.31 -4.55 3.51
N ASP A 284 7.41 -4.17 4.18
CA ASP A 284 8.04 -2.87 3.97
C ASP A 284 8.56 -2.74 2.53
N GLY A 285 9.24 -3.77 2.02
CA GLY A 285 9.67 -3.82 0.63
C GLY A 285 8.53 -3.73 -0.37
N ALA A 286 7.39 -4.38 -0.07
CA ALA A 286 6.19 -4.27 -0.87
C ALA A 286 5.62 -2.84 -0.85
N ASN A 287 5.55 -2.20 0.33
CA ASN A 287 5.07 -0.83 0.50
C ASN A 287 5.96 0.20 -0.24
N TYR A 288 7.30 0.09 -0.11
CA TYR A 288 8.22 0.97 -0.84
C TYR A 288 8.05 0.84 -2.34
N ASN A 289 7.96 -0.39 -2.82
CA ASN A 289 7.79 -0.64 -4.24
C ASN A 289 6.45 -0.12 -4.76
N LEU A 290 5.37 -0.33 -4.00
CA LEU A 290 4.05 0.16 -4.35
C LEU A 290 4.02 1.69 -4.39
N ALA A 291 4.61 2.37 -3.41
CA ALA A 291 4.68 3.83 -3.38
C ALA A 291 5.38 4.41 -4.62
N LEU A 292 6.53 3.84 -5.01
CA LEU A 292 7.23 4.24 -6.23
C LEU A 292 6.42 3.93 -7.49
N TRP A 293 5.77 2.78 -7.53
CA TRP A 293 4.96 2.39 -8.68
C TRP A 293 3.75 3.31 -8.85
N VAL A 294 3.09 3.70 -7.74
CA VAL A 294 1.99 4.68 -7.77
C VAL A 294 2.49 6.06 -8.21
N ALA A 295 3.64 6.51 -7.70
CA ALA A 295 4.26 7.75 -8.12
C ALA A 295 4.53 7.77 -9.64
N TYR A 296 5.13 6.69 -10.16
CA TYR A 296 5.34 6.52 -11.59
C TYR A 296 4.01 6.52 -12.37
N TYR A 297 3.04 5.73 -11.92
CA TYR A 297 1.75 5.59 -12.59
C TYR A 297 0.99 6.91 -12.68
N ASN A 298 0.96 7.67 -11.59
CA ASN A 298 0.18 8.91 -11.51
C ASN A 298 0.87 10.11 -12.17
N PHE A 299 2.20 10.21 -12.11
CA PHE A 299 2.92 11.46 -12.44
C PHE A 299 3.93 11.33 -13.57
N LEU A 300 4.41 10.14 -13.90
CA LEU A 300 5.50 9.97 -14.85
C LEU A 300 5.13 9.12 -16.07
N ARG A 301 4.19 8.21 -15.91
CA ARG A 301 3.80 7.28 -16.96
C ARG A 301 2.90 7.96 -17.98
N PRO A 302 3.22 7.84 -19.30
CA PRO A 302 2.29 8.23 -20.38
C PRO A 302 1.08 7.28 -20.42
N HIS A 303 -0.11 7.82 -20.59
CA HIS A 303 -1.36 7.07 -20.69
C HIS A 303 -2.06 7.35 -22.02
N SER A 304 -2.37 6.32 -22.78
CA SER A 304 -3.06 6.44 -24.07
C SER A 304 -4.43 7.11 -23.96
N ILE A 305 -5.12 6.92 -22.84
CA ILE A 305 -6.41 7.56 -22.55
C ILE A 305 -6.28 9.09 -22.41
N ASN A 306 -5.08 9.60 -22.11
CA ASN A 306 -4.77 11.02 -21.96
C ASN A 306 -3.82 11.49 -23.07
N ASN A 307 -4.00 10.99 -24.30
CA ASN A 307 -3.16 11.32 -25.46
C ASN A 307 -1.65 11.18 -25.16
N PHE A 308 -1.27 10.11 -24.48
CA PHE A 308 0.10 9.82 -24.03
C PHE A 308 0.71 10.87 -23.08
N ASN A 309 -0.12 11.71 -22.47
CA ASN A 309 0.30 12.55 -21.35
C ASN A 309 0.20 11.78 -20.01
N VAL A 310 0.81 12.35 -18.98
CA VAL A 310 0.68 11.87 -17.60
C VAL A 310 -0.73 12.16 -17.06
N LEU A 311 -1.18 11.38 -16.06
CA LEU A 311 -2.52 11.58 -15.47
C LEU A 311 -2.61 12.87 -14.67
N ASN A 312 -1.57 13.17 -13.89
CA ASN A 312 -1.53 14.35 -13.05
C ASN A 312 -0.33 15.20 -13.46
N ARG A 313 -0.61 16.38 -14.01
CA ARG A 313 0.41 17.30 -14.47
C ARG A 313 0.99 18.05 -13.28
N VAL A 314 2.31 18.14 -13.26
CA VAL A 314 3.07 18.92 -12.29
C VAL A 314 4.04 19.75 -13.10
N GLU A 315 3.95 21.06 -13.01
CA GLU A 315 4.66 22.00 -13.87
C GLU A 315 6.19 21.79 -13.82
N GLU A 316 6.71 21.56 -12.63
CA GLU A 316 8.14 21.30 -12.45
C GLU A 316 8.62 20.04 -13.19
N LEU A 317 7.77 19.00 -13.29
CA LEU A 317 8.12 17.76 -13.98
C LEU A 317 8.06 17.90 -15.52
N GLU A 318 7.33 18.87 -16.03
CA GLU A 318 7.24 19.13 -17.48
C GLU A 318 8.50 19.76 -18.03
N SER A 319 9.28 20.47 -17.21
CA SER A 319 10.56 21.06 -17.60
C SER A 319 11.67 20.03 -17.84
N ALA A 320 11.50 18.77 -17.39
CA ALA A 320 12.50 17.73 -17.53
C ALA A 320 12.31 16.94 -18.84
N GLU A 321 13.40 16.82 -19.61
CA GLU A 321 13.39 16.09 -20.89
C GLU A 321 13.49 14.57 -20.68
N THR A 322 14.32 14.13 -19.74
CA THR A 322 14.59 12.71 -19.54
C THR A 322 13.86 12.14 -18.32
N MET A 323 13.63 10.85 -18.33
CA MET A 323 12.96 10.18 -17.22
C MET A 323 13.79 10.18 -15.91
N PRO A 324 15.12 10.02 -15.93
CA PRO A 324 15.95 10.23 -14.75
C PRO A 324 15.81 11.63 -14.15
N ASP A 325 15.75 12.67 -14.97
CA ASP A 325 15.57 14.06 -14.48
C ASP A 325 14.20 14.23 -13.84
N LYS A 326 13.14 13.65 -14.40
CA LYS A 326 11.81 13.63 -13.79
C LYS A 326 11.80 12.97 -12.41
N TRP A 327 12.54 11.86 -12.24
CA TRP A 327 12.71 11.24 -10.92
C TRP A 327 13.47 12.13 -9.94
N THR A 328 14.51 12.83 -10.41
CA THR A 328 15.26 13.78 -9.58
C THR A 328 14.36 14.90 -9.07
N LEU A 329 13.55 15.49 -9.97
CA LEU A 329 12.58 16.53 -9.60
C LEU A 329 11.48 16.01 -8.66
N LEU A 330 10.98 14.81 -8.90
CA LEU A 330 9.96 14.21 -8.04
C LEU A 330 10.49 13.95 -6.61
N ILE A 331 11.76 13.58 -6.46
CA ILE A 331 12.44 13.47 -5.17
C ILE A 331 12.55 14.86 -4.52
N TYR A 332 12.90 15.89 -5.28
CA TYR A 332 12.96 17.28 -4.79
C TYR A 332 11.59 17.75 -4.30
N LEU A 333 10.52 17.51 -5.05
CA LEU A 333 9.14 17.82 -4.66
C LEU A 333 8.74 17.10 -3.38
N GLY A 334 9.14 15.83 -3.25
CA GLY A 334 8.96 15.07 -2.01
C GLY A 334 9.66 15.70 -0.81
N GLN A 335 10.90 16.13 -0.95
CA GLN A 335 11.64 16.84 0.10
C GLN A 335 10.97 18.16 0.47
N LYS A 336 10.56 18.96 -0.52
CA LYS A 336 9.83 20.22 -0.31
C LYS A 336 8.52 19.97 0.48
N THR A 337 7.79 18.92 0.12
CA THR A 337 6.55 18.55 0.83
C THR A 337 6.84 18.18 2.29
N ILE A 338 7.88 17.39 2.56
CA ILE A 338 8.27 17.02 3.94
C ILE A 338 8.57 18.27 4.76
N LEU A 339 9.35 19.22 4.22
CA LEU A 339 9.68 20.47 4.91
C LEU A 339 8.43 21.30 5.21
N ASN A 340 7.51 21.42 4.24
CA ASN A 340 6.26 22.14 4.44
C ASN A 340 5.39 21.50 5.54
N LEU A 341 5.30 20.17 5.57
CA LEU A 341 4.55 19.47 6.61
C LEU A 341 5.18 19.61 8.00
N GLN A 342 6.51 19.67 8.09
CA GLN A 342 7.23 19.89 9.35
C GLN A 342 6.97 21.31 9.88
N ASN A 343 6.98 22.32 9.01
CA ASN A 343 6.72 23.70 9.41
C ASN A 343 5.28 23.90 9.91
N GLN A 344 4.30 23.24 9.30
CA GLN A 344 2.90 23.28 9.77
C GLN A 344 2.71 22.67 11.16
N THR A 345 3.49 21.63 11.52
CA THR A 345 3.41 20.99 12.85
C THR A 345 4.14 21.76 13.95
N THR A 346 4.92 22.78 13.62
CA THR A 346 5.60 23.65 14.59
C THR A 346 4.83 24.94 14.90
N GLU A 347 3.77 25.22 14.13
CA GLU A 347 2.90 26.40 14.32
C GLU A 347 1.61 26.08 15.11
N ASP A 348 1.29 24.79 15.31
CA ASP A 348 0.21 24.28 16.17
C ASP A 348 0.74 23.88 17.56
#